data_087d609a02ea5bb17fd4e5054c34c4b2
#
_entry.id   087d609a02ea5bb17fd4e5054c34c4b2
#
_cell.length_a   1.000
_cell.length_b   1.000
_cell.length_c   1.000
_cell.angle_alpha   90.00
_cell.angle_beta   90.00
_cell.angle_gamma   90.00
#
_symmetry.space_group_name_H-M   'P 1'
#
loop_
_entity.id
_entity.type
_entity.pdbx_description
1 polymer ?
#
loop_
_entity_poly.entity_id
_entity_poly.type
_entity_poly.pdbx_seq_one_letter_code
_entity_poly.pdbx_strand_id
1 'polypeptide(L)'
;QYLEGFNIEQFEMVGTIANASGSFALLRGAGGVHRLKVGDYLGRNDGRIVAISATQVDVVEIVPDGEGTWLERPRTIPLKEHS
;
A
#
# COMPACT_ATOMS: atom_id res chain seq x y z
N GLN A 1 -2.39 12.88 -3.28
CA GLN A 1 -2.89 12.51 -1.96
C GLN A 1 -1.79 12.57 -0.92
N TYR A 2 -2.19 12.68 0.33
CA TYR A 2 -1.24 12.86 1.42
C TYR A 2 -0.20 11.75 1.51
N LEU A 3 -0.64 10.49 1.39
CA LEU A 3 0.25 9.34 1.56
C LEU A 3 1.15 9.07 0.37
N GLU A 4 0.91 9.71 -0.75
CA GLU A 4 1.75 9.53 -1.95
C GLU A 4 3.11 10.22 -1.82
N GLY A 5 3.28 11.10 -0.84
CA GLY A 5 4.55 11.74 -0.58
C GLY A 5 5.55 10.88 0.18
N PHE A 6 5.14 9.68 0.61
CA PHE A 6 5.96 8.82 1.44
C PHE A 6 6.40 7.58 0.66
N ASN A 7 7.58 7.07 1.00
CA ASN A 7 8.05 5.83 0.41
C ASN A 7 7.23 4.67 0.97
N ILE A 8 6.85 3.73 0.10
CA ILE A 8 6.04 2.59 0.52
C ILE A 8 6.70 1.78 1.64
N GLU A 9 8.03 1.77 1.69
CA GLU A 9 8.78 1.05 2.72
C GLU A 9 8.63 1.67 4.11
N GLN A 10 8.08 2.86 4.20
CA GLN A 10 7.83 3.53 5.48
C GLN A 10 6.53 3.09 6.14
N PHE A 11 5.78 2.22 5.47
CA PHE A 11 4.50 1.74 5.99
C PHE A 11 4.61 0.30 6.44
N GLU A 12 3.89 -0.03 7.53
CA GLU A 12 3.75 -1.38 8.04
C GLU A 12 2.29 -1.76 8.07
N MET A 13 1.96 -2.97 7.64
CA MET A 13 0.62 -3.48 7.78
C MET A 13 0.45 -4.00 9.20
N VAL A 14 -0.52 -3.48 9.93
CA VAL A 14 -0.76 -3.87 11.32
C VAL A 14 -2.06 -4.64 11.52
N GLY A 15 -2.87 -4.73 10.48
CA GLY A 15 -4.10 -5.50 10.58
C GLY A 15 -5.04 -5.22 9.43
N THR A 16 -6.24 -5.80 9.49
CA THR A 16 -7.31 -5.57 8.55
C THR A 16 -8.62 -5.34 9.29
N ILE A 17 -9.54 -4.63 8.64
CA ILE A 17 -10.90 -4.46 9.12
C ILE A 17 -11.81 -4.83 7.96
N ALA A 18 -12.84 -5.65 8.21
CA ALA A 18 -13.86 -5.95 7.23
C ALA A 18 -15.22 -5.55 7.77
N ASN A 19 -16.03 -4.93 6.92
CA ASN A 19 -17.38 -4.53 7.27
C ASN A 19 -18.28 -4.56 6.03
N ALA A 20 -19.48 -4.03 6.15
CA ALA A 20 -20.44 -4.03 5.03
C ALA A 20 -19.94 -3.24 3.82
N SER A 21 -19.01 -2.30 4.03
CA SER A 21 -18.43 -1.50 2.94
C SER A 21 -17.23 -2.18 2.27
N GLY A 22 -16.76 -3.32 2.79
CA GLY A 22 -15.64 -4.06 2.23
C GLY A 22 -14.51 -4.27 3.22
N SER A 23 -13.35 -4.59 2.70
CA SER A 23 -12.16 -4.87 3.49
C SER A 23 -11.18 -3.71 3.39
N PHE A 24 -10.56 -3.39 4.52
CA PHE A 24 -9.57 -2.32 4.61
C PHE A 24 -8.30 -2.84 5.26
N ALA A 25 -7.17 -2.37 4.78
CA ALA A 25 -5.88 -2.63 5.42
C ALA A 25 -5.56 -1.48 6.36
N LEU A 26 -4.99 -1.81 7.50
CA LEU A 26 -4.48 -0.83 8.45
C LEU A 26 -2.98 -0.74 8.27
N LEU A 27 -2.52 0.41 7.81
CA LEU A 27 -1.10 0.65 7.58
C LEU A 27 -0.61 1.74 8.53
N ARG A 28 0.45 1.43 9.26
CA ARG A 28 1.07 2.39 10.18
C ARG A 28 2.26 3.05 9.52
N GLY A 29 2.30 4.37 9.58
CA GLY A 29 3.35 5.19 9.01
C GLY A 29 2.82 6.59 8.80
N ALA A 30 3.65 7.50 8.30
CA ALA A 30 3.24 8.87 8.02
C ALA A 30 2.54 9.53 9.20
N GLY A 31 3.02 9.26 10.41
CA GLY A 31 2.50 9.91 11.63
C GLY A 31 1.27 9.27 12.24
N GLY A 32 0.85 8.09 11.78
CA GLY A 32 -0.31 7.44 12.37
C GLY A 32 -0.68 6.15 11.67
N VAL A 33 -1.88 5.67 11.96
CA VAL A 33 -2.44 4.48 11.32
C VAL A 33 -3.50 4.92 10.33
N HIS A 34 -3.42 4.43 9.12
CA HIS A 34 -4.31 4.79 8.04
C HIS A 34 -5.09 3.58 7.56
N ARG A 35 -6.36 3.79 7.28
CA ARG A 35 -7.24 2.74 6.76
C ARG A 35 -7.36 2.90 5.26
N LEU A 36 -6.90 1.91 4.51
CA LEU A 36 -6.84 1.97 3.05
C LEU A 36 -7.53 0.76 2.45
N LYS A 37 -8.05 0.94 1.24
CA LYS A 37 -8.76 -0.12 0.52
C LYS A 37 -8.17 -0.30 -0.87
N VAL A 38 -8.58 -1.36 -1.56
CA VAL A 38 -8.19 -1.59 -2.95
C VAL A 38 -8.60 -0.39 -3.79
N GLY A 39 -7.67 0.08 -4.60
CA GLY A 39 -7.86 1.26 -5.43
C GLY A 39 -7.27 2.53 -4.84
N ASP A 40 -6.94 2.54 -3.56
CA ASP A 40 -6.32 3.71 -2.93
C ASP A 40 -4.85 3.81 -3.36
N TYR A 41 -4.33 5.02 -3.32
CA TYR A 41 -2.95 5.30 -3.69
C TYR A 41 -2.06 5.38 -2.47
N LEU A 42 -0.83 4.91 -2.62
CA LEU A 42 0.11 4.84 -1.52
C LEU A 42 1.54 4.89 -2.06
N GLY A 43 2.40 5.64 -1.39
CA GLY A 43 3.81 5.70 -1.78
C GLY A 43 4.07 6.69 -2.90
N ARG A 44 5.35 6.79 -3.28
CA ARG A 44 5.80 7.84 -4.19
C ARG A 44 5.58 7.56 -5.67
N ASN A 45 5.64 6.34 -6.09
CA ASN A 45 5.66 5.99 -7.51
C ASN A 45 4.26 5.66 -8.01
N ASP A 46 3.28 6.50 -7.66
CA ASP A 46 1.88 6.29 -8.02
C ASP A 46 1.41 4.88 -7.62
N GLY A 47 1.89 4.40 -6.47
CA GLY A 47 1.53 3.08 -5.98
C GLY A 47 0.03 2.99 -5.73
N ARG A 48 -0.56 1.91 -6.21
CA ARG A 48 -1.99 1.66 -6.04
C ARG A 48 -2.19 0.29 -5.41
N ILE A 49 -3.06 0.25 -4.40
CA ILE A 49 -3.38 -1.01 -3.74
C ILE A 49 -4.25 -1.83 -4.68
N VAL A 50 -3.77 -3.03 -5.04
CA VAL A 50 -4.49 -3.90 -5.97
C VAL A 50 -5.10 -5.11 -5.29
N ALA A 51 -4.59 -5.50 -4.12
CA ALA A 51 -5.15 -6.62 -3.37
C ALA A 51 -4.82 -6.48 -1.89
N ILE A 52 -5.75 -6.93 -1.05
CA ILE A 52 -5.56 -6.96 0.40
C ILE A 52 -5.94 -8.36 0.87
N SER A 53 -5.01 -9.01 1.58
CA SER A 53 -5.28 -10.30 2.21
C SER A 53 -5.11 -10.15 3.73
N ALA A 54 -5.35 -11.22 4.46
CA ALA A 54 -5.17 -11.20 5.91
C ALA A 54 -3.72 -11.02 6.32
N THR A 55 -2.77 -11.28 5.43
CA THR A 55 -1.35 -11.32 5.76
C THR A 55 -0.51 -10.31 4.97
N GLN A 56 -1.08 -9.64 3.98
CA GLN A 56 -0.29 -8.70 3.19
C GLN A 56 -1.18 -7.77 2.36
N VAL A 57 -0.56 -6.68 1.93
CA VAL A 57 -1.17 -5.75 0.98
C VAL A 57 -0.29 -5.74 -0.26
N ASP A 58 -0.90 -5.94 -1.41
CA ASP A 58 -0.19 -5.89 -2.69
C ASP A 58 -0.41 -4.55 -3.35
N VAL A 59 0.69 -3.91 -3.74
CA VAL A 59 0.70 -2.58 -4.35
C VAL A 59 1.46 -2.66 -5.66
N VAL A 60 0.98 -1.96 -6.67
CA VAL A 60 1.70 -1.83 -7.93
C VAL A 60 2.15 -0.38 -8.08
N GLU A 61 3.45 -0.18 -8.25
CA GLU A 61 4.03 1.13 -8.49
C GLU A 61 4.31 1.30 -9.98
N ILE A 62 4.27 2.55 -10.44
CA ILE A 62 4.60 2.90 -11.83
C ILE A 62 5.94 3.61 -11.81
N VAL A 63 6.93 3.05 -12.49
CA VAL A 63 8.27 3.63 -12.53
C VAL A 63 8.71 3.82 -13.97
N PRO A 64 9.51 4.87 -14.26
CA PRO A 64 10.01 5.06 -15.62
C PRO A 64 11.06 4.00 -15.95
N ASP A 65 11.08 3.55 -17.20
CA ASP A 65 12.01 2.53 -17.65
C ASP A 65 13.31 3.12 -18.22
N GLY A 66 13.40 4.44 -18.29
CA GLY A 66 14.57 5.11 -18.84
C GLY A 66 14.52 5.30 -20.35
N GLU A 67 13.49 4.82 -21.01
CA GLU A 67 13.36 4.87 -22.48
C GLU A 67 12.08 5.57 -22.93
N GLY A 68 11.47 6.35 -22.04
CA GLY A 68 10.26 7.09 -22.38
C GLY A 68 8.96 6.36 -22.11
N THR A 69 9.02 5.17 -21.55
CA THR A 69 7.85 4.41 -21.17
C THR A 69 7.86 4.14 -19.65
N TRP A 70 6.86 3.41 -19.19
CA TRP A 70 6.66 3.14 -17.78
C TRP A 70 6.57 1.65 -17.53
N LEU A 71 7.10 1.22 -16.39
CA LEU A 71 7.00 -0.17 -15.95
C LEU A 71 6.18 -0.25 -14.69
N GLU A 72 5.41 -1.31 -14.57
CA GLU A 72 4.72 -1.63 -13.33
C GLU A 72 5.66 -2.44 -12.45
N ARG A 73 5.76 -2.05 -11.19
CA ARG A 73 6.61 -2.74 -10.23
C ARG A 73 5.76 -3.21 -9.05
N PRO A 74 5.54 -4.52 -8.92
CA PRO A 74 4.77 -5.03 -7.79
C PRO A 74 5.56 -4.93 -6.49
N ARG A 75 4.87 -4.54 -5.43
CA ARG A 75 5.43 -4.45 -4.09
C ARG A 75 4.45 -5.08 -3.12
N THR A 76 4.98 -5.65 -2.06
CA THR A 76 4.17 -6.28 -1.04
C THR A 76 4.51 -5.69 0.32
N ILE A 77 3.47 -5.36 1.09
CA ILE A 77 3.63 -4.92 2.47
C ILE A 77 3.11 -6.06 3.34
N PRO A 78 3.99 -6.82 3.99
CA PRO A 78 3.55 -7.95 4.81
C PRO A 78 2.99 -7.48 6.15
N LEU A 79 2.09 -8.30 6.72
CA LEU A 79 1.58 -8.07 8.06
C LEU A 79 2.75 -8.20 9.03
N LYS A 80 2.90 -7.20 9.90
CA LYS A 80 3.92 -7.26 10.94
C LYS A 80 3.40 -8.11 12.09
N GLU A 81 4.10 -9.20 12.34
CA GLU A 81 3.74 -10.10 13.43
C GLU A 81 4.52 -9.74 14.68
N HIS A 82 3.85 -9.87 15.81
CA HIS A 82 4.50 -9.72 17.11
C HIS A 82 4.93 -11.10 17.58
N SER A 83 6.18 -11.23 17.86
CA SER A 83 6.70 -12.47 18.42
C SER A 83 6.79 -12.39 19.94
#